data_d9dded0f634a08a08fa33fbe4d298fda
#
_entry.id   d9dded0f634a08a08fa33fbe4d298fda
#
_cell.length_a   1.000
_cell.length_b   1.000
_cell.length_c   1.000
_cell.angle_alpha   90.00
_cell.angle_beta   90.00
_cell.angle_gamma   90.00
#
_symmetry.space_group_name_H-M   'P 1'
#
loop_
_entity.id
_entity.type
_entity.pdbx_description
1 polymer ?
#
loop_
_entity_poly.entity_id
_entity_poly.type
_entity_poly.pdbx_seq_one_letter_code
_entity_poly.pdbx_strand_id
1 'polypeptide(L)'
;MSHVTLLGLPDDLGNQLSRVLLEESHQASRKLYVSDLRRGPNTCAVFISGDSPDYRQTLSLLREARPGLPVIVVSRQPDAKRWLDALDAGAADYCGAPFEREQLRWIMGSLSSSAKLAAAAPAGAIALAAAARSHG
;
A
#
# COMPACT_ATOMS: atom_id res chain seq x y z
N MET A 1 9.85 8.58 12.43
CA MET A 1 9.70 8.44 10.97
C MET A 1 9.22 7.03 10.64
N SER A 2 8.13 6.93 9.89
CA SER A 2 7.62 5.63 9.47
C SER A 2 8.48 5.04 8.35
N HIS A 3 8.60 3.72 8.35
CA HIS A 3 9.35 3.01 7.33
C HIS A 3 8.41 2.21 6.43
N VAL A 4 8.52 2.37 5.11
CA VAL A 4 7.71 1.63 4.14
C VAL A 4 8.63 0.89 3.17
N THR A 5 8.10 -0.15 2.55
CA THR A 5 8.84 -0.93 1.55
C THR A 5 8.20 -0.75 0.17
N LEU A 6 9.04 -0.51 -0.83
CA LEU A 6 8.62 -0.46 -2.23
C LEU A 6 9.10 -1.75 -2.88
N LEU A 7 8.16 -2.64 -3.18
CA LEU A 7 8.48 -3.99 -3.64
C LEU A 7 8.30 -4.12 -5.15
N GLY A 8 9.39 -4.34 -5.86
CA GLY A 8 9.36 -4.62 -7.29
C GLY A 8 8.88 -3.48 -8.17
N LEU A 9 8.96 -2.24 -7.71
CA LEU A 9 8.55 -1.10 -8.53
C LEU A 9 9.59 -0.76 -9.58
N PRO A 10 9.16 -0.32 -10.80
CA PRO A 10 10.10 0.26 -11.75
C PRO A 10 10.82 1.47 -11.17
N ASP A 11 12.04 1.73 -11.64
CA ASP A 11 12.88 2.78 -11.07
C ASP A 11 12.23 4.15 -11.05
N ASP A 12 11.55 4.53 -12.12
CA ASP A 12 10.90 5.84 -12.19
C ASP A 12 9.78 5.98 -11.17
N LEU A 13 8.94 4.95 -11.02
CA LEU A 13 7.88 4.96 -10.03
C LEU A 13 8.45 4.92 -8.61
N GLY A 14 9.45 4.08 -8.39
CA GLY A 14 10.09 3.97 -7.09
C GLY A 14 10.75 5.28 -6.66
N ASN A 15 11.41 5.97 -7.58
CA ASN A 15 12.05 7.24 -7.30
C ASN A 15 11.04 8.34 -6.98
N GLN A 16 9.97 8.44 -7.76
CA GLN A 16 8.91 9.42 -7.51
C GLN A 16 8.26 9.18 -6.16
N LEU A 17 7.88 7.94 -5.91
CA LEU A 17 7.18 7.59 -4.69
C LEU A 17 8.06 7.80 -3.45
N SER A 18 9.33 7.40 -3.52
CA SER A 18 10.28 7.61 -2.42
C SER A 18 10.42 9.08 -2.07
N ARG A 19 10.49 9.93 -3.09
CA ARG A 19 10.64 11.38 -2.89
C ARG A 19 9.42 11.96 -2.16
N VAL A 20 8.22 11.62 -2.63
CA VAL A 20 7.00 12.16 -2.03
C VAL A 20 6.81 11.62 -0.61
N LEU A 21 7.10 10.33 -0.40
CA LEU A 21 7.02 9.74 0.93
C LEU A 21 8.00 10.41 1.90
N LEU A 22 9.22 10.71 1.45
CA LEU A 22 10.20 11.38 2.29
C LEU A 22 9.74 12.80 2.67
N GLU A 23 9.10 13.50 1.76
CA GLU A 23 8.51 14.82 2.05
C GLU A 23 7.44 14.74 3.13
N GLU A 24 6.79 13.59 3.26
CA GLU A 24 5.77 13.36 4.30
C GLU A 24 6.33 12.60 5.51
N SER A 25 7.65 12.61 5.67
CA SER A 25 8.36 12.00 6.80
C SER A 25 8.24 10.48 6.84
N HIS A 26 8.19 9.84 5.68
CA HIS A 26 8.23 8.38 5.57
C HIS A 26 9.49 7.96 4.83
N GLN A 27 10.23 7.03 5.40
CA GLN A 27 11.43 6.51 4.77
C GLN A 27 11.08 5.26 3.98
N ALA A 28 11.49 5.22 2.71
CA ALA A 28 11.19 4.10 1.83
C ALA A 28 12.46 3.28 1.53
N SER A 29 12.32 1.96 1.58
CA SER A 29 13.36 1.03 1.14
C SER A 29 12.85 0.25 -0.04
N ARG A 30 13.71 0.04 -1.03
CA ARG A 30 13.35 -0.70 -2.24
C ARG A 30 13.81 -2.14 -2.12
N LYS A 31 12.90 -3.08 -2.38
CA LYS A 31 13.17 -4.52 -2.36
C LYS A 31 12.64 -5.15 -3.63
N LEU A 32 13.18 -6.31 -4.00
CA LEU A 32 12.77 -7.03 -5.20
C LEU A 32 11.86 -8.22 -4.89
N TYR A 33 12.02 -8.84 -3.75
CA TYR A 33 11.33 -10.09 -3.42
C TYR A 33 10.63 -10.02 -2.07
N VAL A 34 9.52 -10.75 -1.94
CA VAL A 34 8.78 -10.85 -0.68
C VAL A 34 9.67 -11.35 0.46
N SER A 35 10.58 -12.27 0.17
CA SER A 35 11.51 -12.79 1.17
C SER A 35 12.42 -11.73 1.78
N ASP A 36 12.67 -10.64 1.07
CA ASP A 36 13.51 -9.55 1.56
C ASP A 36 12.88 -8.79 2.72
N LEU A 37 11.56 -8.91 2.90
CA LEU A 37 10.84 -8.26 3.99
C LEU A 37 11.16 -8.83 5.37
N ARG A 38 11.72 -10.02 5.43
CA ARG A 38 12.10 -10.65 6.69
C ARG A 38 13.37 -10.06 7.27
N ARG A 39 14.13 -9.33 6.45
CA ARG A 39 15.41 -8.73 6.84
C ARG A 39 15.29 -7.22 6.78
N GLY A 40 15.58 -6.56 7.86
CA GLY A 40 15.59 -5.11 7.89
C GLY A 40 14.59 -4.54 8.89
N PRO A 41 14.44 -3.21 8.92
CA PRO A 41 13.58 -2.55 9.88
C PRO A 41 12.11 -2.91 9.66
N ASN A 42 11.31 -2.78 10.71
CA ASN A 42 9.89 -3.02 10.64
C ASN A 42 9.25 -2.07 9.64
N THR A 43 8.59 -2.62 8.65
CA THR A 43 7.86 -1.83 7.67
C THR A 43 6.39 -1.73 8.08
N CYS A 44 5.80 -0.55 7.92
CA CYS A 44 4.41 -0.33 8.27
C CYS A 44 3.47 -0.45 7.09
N ALA A 45 4.01 -0.48 5.87
CA ALA A 45 3.22 -0.64 4.64
C ALA A 45 4.12 -1.07 3.50
N VAL A 46 3.55 -1.74 2.51
CA VAL A 46 4.25 -2.17 1.30
C VAL A 46 3.52 -1.62 0.08
N PHE A 47 4.27 -1.04 -0.85
CA PHE A 47 3.74 -0.57 -2.13
C PHE A 47 4.20 -1.53 -3.23
N ILE A 48 3.28 -2.04 -4.02
CA ILE A 48 3.58 -2.94 -5.14
C ILE A 48 3.01 -2.38 -6.45
N SER A 49 3.55 -2.83 -7.59
CA SER A 49 3.09 -2.37 -8.90
C SER A 49 1.87 -3.15 -9.35
N GLY A 50 0.78 -2.43 -9.66
CA GLY A 50 -0.42 -3.02 -10.24
C GLY A 50 -0.33 -3.19 -11.75
N ASP A 51 0.74 -2.68 -12.36
CA ASP A 51 0.96 -2.81 -13.81
C ASP A 51 1.64 -4.14 -14.15
N SER A 52 2.16 -4.84 -13.15
CA SER A 52 2.73 -6.17 -13.33
C SER A 52 1.61 -7.19 -13.51
N PRO A 53 1.72 -8.14 -14.46
CA PRO A 53 0.66 -9.12 -14.70
C PRO A 53 0.45 -10.08 -13.53
N ASP A 54 1.43 -10.23 -12.66
CA ASP A 54 1.37 -11.15 -11.52
C ASP A 54 1.22 -10.42 -10.17
N TYR A 55 0.72 -9.17 -10.18
CA TYR A 55 0.61 -8.40 -8.94
C TYR A 55 -0.32 -9.07 -7.91
N ARG A 56 -1.36 -9.75 -8.38
CA ARG A 56 -2.29 -10.44 -7.48
C ARG A 56 -1.61 -11.59 -6.76
N GLN A 57 -0.70 -12.30 -7.43
CA GLN A 57 0.09 -13.35 -6.82
C GLN A 57 1.04 -12.77 -5.77
N THR A 58 1.70 -11.67 -6.06
CA THR A 58 2.56 -10.97 -5.12
C THR A 58 1.77 -10.54 -3.89
N LEU A 59 0.59 -9.99 -4.09
CA LEU A 59 -0.29 -9.56 -3.01
C LEU A 59 -0.68 -10.75 -2.12
N SER A 60 -1.01 -11.88 -2.73
CA SER A 60 -1.36 -13.10 -2.00
C SER A 60 -0.19 -13.60 -1.14
N LEU A 61 1.02 -13.60 -1.71
CA LEU A 61 2.23 -13.99 -0.99
C LEU A 61 2.51 -13.08 0.20
N LEU A 62 2.32 -11.78 0.03
CA LEU A 62 2.49 -10.81 1.10
C LEU A 62 1.50 -11.03 2.23
N ARG A 63 0.24 -11.31 1.89
CA ARG A 63 -0.79 -11.56 2.89
C ARG A 63 -0.52 -12.84 3.68
N GLU A 64 0.05 -13.87 3.05
CA GLU A 64 0.45 -15.09 3.74
C GLU A 64 1.67 -14.85 4.64
N ALA A 65 2.66 -14.12 4.15
CA ALA A 65 3.90 -13.88 4.88
C ALA A 65 3.71 -12.89 6.03
N ARG A 66 2.91 -11.86 5.83
CA ARG A 66 2.69 -10.79 6.81
C ARG A 66 1.19 -10.40 6.84
N PRO A 67 0.34 -11.19 7.52
CA PRO A 67 -1.12 -11.00 7.44
C PRO A 67 -1.64 -9.65 7.89
N GLY A 68 -0.98 -8.95 8.76
CA GLY A 68 -1.43 -7.64 9.22
C GLY A 68 -0.84 -6.46 8.47
N LEU A 69 0.02 -6.72 7.48
CA LEU A 69 0.75 -5.65 6.79
C LEU A 69 -0.09 -5.07 5.65
N PRO A 70 -0.41 -3.75 5.68
CA PRO A 70 -1.16 -3.13 4.60
C PRO A 70 -0.34 -3.10 3.30
N VAL A 71 -0.98 -3.43 2.19
CA VAL A 71 -0.37 -3.39 0.86
C VAL A 71 -1.12 -2.38 0.00
N ILE A 72 -0.38 -1.43 -0.58
CA ILE A 72 -0.92 -0.43 -1.47
C ILE A 72 -0.47 -0.76 -2.90
N VAL A 73 -1.41 -0.80 -3.82
CA VAL A 73 -1.11 -1.05 -5.24
C VAL A 73 -0.95 0.29 -5.94
N VAL A 74 0.13 0.45 -6.71
CA VAL A 74 0.38 1.68 -7.47
C VAL A 74 0.38 1.35 -8.97
N SER A 75 -0.08 2.30 -9.79
CA SER A 75 -0.19 2.11 -11.23
C SER A 75 0.20 3.38 -11.99
N ARG A 76 0.73 3.21 -13.20
CA ARG A 76 0.99 4.33 -14.10
C ARG A 76 -0.29 4.84 -14.74
N GLN A 77 -1.29 3.97 -14.88
CA GLN A 77 -2.57 4.30 -15.52
C GLN A 77 -3.70 3.88 -14.60
N PRO A 78 -3.96 4.67 -13.55
CA PRO A 78 -5.02 4.33 -12.61
C PRO A 78 -6.39 4.47 -13.24
N ASP A 79 -7.27 3.50 -13.00
CA ASP A 79 -8.66 3.56 -13.40
C ASP A 79 -9.53 2.83 -12.37
N ALA A 80 -10.85 3.03 -12.49
CA ALA A 80 -11.79 2.47 -11.51
C ALA A 80 -11.79 0.94 -11.50
N LYS A 81 -11.64 0.31 -12.66
CA LYS A 81 -11.62 -1.15 -12.76
C LYS A 81 -10.39 -1.73 -12.06
N ARG A 82 -9.22 -1.14 -12.31
CA ARG A 82 -7.98 -1.57 -11.66
C ARG A 82 -8.02 -1.36 -10.15
N TRP A 83 -8.62 -0.25 -9.73
CA TRP A 83 -8.78 0.05 -8.33
C TRP A 83 -9.65 -0.99 -7.63
N LEU A 84 -10.82 -1.30 -8.21
CA LEU A 84 -11.74 -2.31 -7.66
C LEU A 84 -11.09 -3.69 -7.64
N ASP A 85 -10.34 -4.03 -8.70
CA ASP A 85 -9.65 -5.30 -8.80
C ASP A 85 -8.59 -5.45 -7.70
N ALA A 86 -7.82 -4.40 -7.44
CA ALA A 86 -6.81 -4.41 -6.38
C ALA A 86 -7.43 -4.58 -5.00
N LEU A 87 -8.51 -3.85 -4.71
CA LEU A 87 -9.21 -3.98 -3.44
C LEU A 87 -9.82 -5.36 -3.27
N ASP A 88 -10.39 -5.91 -4.34
CA ASP A 88 -10.94 -7.26 -4.33
C ASP A 88 -9.86 -8.30 -4.05
N ALA A 89 -8.66 -8.08 -4.54
CA ALA A 89 -7.52 -8.97 -4.29
C ALA A 89 -6.95 -8.84 -2.88
N GLY A 90 -7.40 -7.87 -2.10
CA GLY A 90 -7.00 -7.69 -0.71
C GLY A 90 -6.07 -6.52 -0.43
N ALA A 91 -5.86 -5.63 -1.40
CA ALA A 91 -5.05 -4.43 -1.18
C ALA A 91 -5.76 -3.48 -0.21
N ALA A 92 -4.98 -2.80 0.62
CA ALA A 92 -5.52 -1.82 1.55
C ALA A 92 -5.91 -0.54 0.83
N ASP A 93 -5.18 -0.19 -0.24
CA ASP A 93 -5.50 0.98 -1.05
C ASP A 93 -4.83 0.88 -2.41
N TYR A 94 -5.10 1.87 -3.27
CA TYR A 94 -4.60 1.92 -4.63
C TYR A 94 -4.36 3.38 -4.99
N CYS A 95 -3.25 3.69 -5.63
CA CYS A 95 -2.98 5.04 -6.10
C CYS A 95 -2.23 5.01 -7.43
N GLY A 96 -2.27 6.13 -8.14
CA GLY A 96 -1.67 6.24 -9.45
C GLY A 96 -0.67 7.36 -9.55
N ALA A 97 0.28 7.20 -10.48
CA ALA A 97 1.21 8.25 -10.83
C ALA A 97 0.49 9.32 -11.66
N PRO A 98 0.88 10.58 -11.55
CA PRO A 98 1.90 11.13 -10.66
C PRO A 98 1.44 11.15 -9.20
N PHE A 99 2.36 10.86 -8.28
CA PHE A 99 2.03 10.77 -6.86
C PHE A 99 1.99 12.17 -6.25
N GLU A 100 0.92 12.45 -5.51
CA GLU A 100 0.72 13.74 -4.84
C GLU A 100 0.89 13.58 -3.34
N ARG A 101 1.46 14.61 -2.69
CA ARG A 101 1.73 14.59 -1.24
C ARG A 101 0.44 14.39 -0.44
N GLU A 102 -0.62 15.11 -0.80
CA GLU A 102 -1.91 15.02 -0.11
C GLU A 102 -2.49 13.61 -0.17
N GLN A 103 -2.40 12.99 -1.35
CA GLN A 103 -2.90 11.64 -1.54
C GLN A 103 -2.15 10.65 -0.64
N LEU A 104 -0.83 10.72 -0.62
CA LEU A 104 -0.02 9.84 0.20
C LEU A 104 -0.21 10.10 1.68
N ARG A 105 -0.36 11.37 2.08
CA ARG A 105 -0.68 11.74 3.46
C ARG A 105 -1.98 11.09 3.89
N TRP A 106 -2.99 11.15 3.04
CA TRP A 106 -4.30 10.56 3.30
C TRP A 106 -4.20 9.05 3.44
N ILE A 107 -3.52 8.39 2.49
CA ILE A 107 -3.34 6.94 2.50
C ILE A 107 -2.63 6.49 3.77
N MET A 108 -1.50 7.10 4.09
CA MET A 108 -0.72 6.71 5.28
C MET A 108 -1.49 6.98 6.57
N GLY A 109 -2.22 8.09 6.64
CA GLY A 109 -3.08 8.39 7.78
C GLY A 109 -4.21 7.39 7.93
N SER A 110 -4.85 6.99 6.83
CA SER A 110 -5.89 5.97 6.83
C SER A 110 -5.38 4.62 7.30
N LEU A 111 -4.19 4.24 6.88
CA LEU A 111 -3.60 2.96 7.30
C LEU A 111 -3.38 2.92 8.81
N SER A 112 -2.86 4.00 9.38
CA SER A 112 -2.66 4.09 10.83
C SER A 112 -3.97 3.99 11.58
N SER A 113 -5.01 4.71 11.11
CA SER A 113 -6.34 4.67 11.71
C SER A 113 -6.98 3.29 11.56
N SER A 114 -6.85 2.66 10.39
CA SER A 114 -7.39 1.32 10.15
C SER A 114 -6.71 0.28 11.03
N ALA A 115 -5.40 0.39 11.21
CA ALA A 115 -4.67 -0.52 12.09
C ALA A 115 -5.14 -0.40 13.53
N LYS A 116 -5.37 0.82 14.02
CA LYS A 116 -5.90 1.05 15.36
C LYS A 116 -7.32 0.50 15.50
N LEU A 117 -8.16 0.72 14.51
CA LEU A 117 -9.52 0.20 14.49
C LEU A 117 -9.54 -1.32 14.43
N ALA A 118 -8.65 -1.91 13.64
CA ALA A 118 -8.53 -3.38 13.54
C ALA A 118 -8.14 -4.01 14.87
N ALA A 119 -7.33 -3.31 15.66
CA ALA A 119 -6.91 -3.78 16.98
C ALA A 119 -8.00 -3.64 18.04
N ALA A 120 -8.93 -2.70 17.86
CA ALA A 120 -9.92 -2.31 18.88
C ALA A 120 -11.37 -2.58 18.51
N ALA A 121 -11.68 -2.89 17.24
CA ALA A 121 -13.05 -2.95 16.75
C ALA A 121 -13.35 -4.28 16.06
N PRO A 122 -14.64 -4.68 15.98
CA PRO A 122 -15.04 -5.87 15.23
C PRO A 122 -14.88 -5.66 13.73
N ALA A 123 -14.77 -6.77 12.99
CA ALA A 123 -14.52 -6.75 11.55
C ALA A 123 -15.54 -5.93 10.76
N GLY A 124 -16.80 -5.90 11.21
CA GLY A 124 -17.85 -5.11 10.56
C GLY A 124 -17.58 -3.62 10.53
N ALA A 125 -16.94 -3.08 11.58
CA ALA A 125 -16.60 -1.67 11.62
C ALA A 125 -15.54 -1.30 10.59
N ILE A 126 -14.62 -2.23 10.32
CA ILE A 126 -13.58 -2.04 9.30
C ILE A 126 -14.21 -1.96 7.91
N ALA A 127 -15.17 -2.82 7.63
CA ALA A 127 -15.88 -2.83 6.35
C ALA A 127 -16.63 -1.52 6.12
N LEU A 128 -17.27 -0.97 7.16
CA LEU A 128 -17.95 0.31 7.07
C LEU A 128 -16.98 1.46 6.79
N ALA A 129 -15.84 1.47 7.43
CA ALA A 129 -14.83 2.49 7.21
C ALA A 129 -14.30 2.44 5.76
N ALA A 130 -14.09 1.26 5.22
CA ALA A 130 -13.65 1.09 3.84
C ALA A 130 -14.71 1.57 2.85
N ALA A 131 -15.99 1.24 3.09
CA ALA A 131 -17.09 1.68 2.25
C ALA A 131 -17.24 3.20 2.27
N ALA A 132 -17.15 3.83 3.42
CA ALA A 132 -17.20 5.28 3.53
C ALA A 132 -16.07 5.95 2.76
N ARG A 133 -14.87 5.38 2.82
CA ARG A 133 -13.73 5.92 2.10
C ARG A 133 -13.89 5.79 0.60
N SER A 134 -14.49 4.72 0.09
CA SER A 134 -14.67 4.56 -1.35
C SER A 134 -15.69 5.53 -1.94
N HIS A 135 -16.53 6.15 -1.14
CA HIS A 135 -17.47 7.17 -1.57
C HIS A 135 -16.93 8.60 -1.42
N GLY A 136 -15.83 8.75 -0.75
CA GLY A 136 -15.17 10.04 -0.60
C GLY A 136 -14.12 10.26 -1.67
#